data_7d346db3039a156ac121a5a66e53ef24
#
_entry.id   7d346db3039a156ac121a5a66e53ef24
#
_cell.length_a   1.000
_cell.length_b   1.000
_cell.length_c   1.000
_cell.angle_alpha   90.00
_cell.angle_beta   90.00
_cell.angle_gamma   90.00
#
_symmetry.space_group_name_H-M   'P 1'
#
loop_
_entity.id
_entity.type
_entity.pdbx_description
1 polymer ?
#
loop_
_entity_poly.entity_id
_entity_poly.type
_entity_poly.pdbx_seq_one_letter_code
_entity_poly.pdbx_strand_id
1 'polypeptide(L)'
;MQPPDGQSSLLVFSGNANPALAGAIAREMDAALAAITVSTFRDGETQVVVHDDVASRDVFVIQPTCPPVNQHLVELLLMLDAFRRAGAQRCTAVIPYYGYSRQEKRTTPQEPISAKLVANLLAVAGASQVVTMDLTAGAMEGFFDLPLVHLHALPVLAGAFAGVDPNTVAIVAPDLGAVKRAEAFQQLVAPRAPVGVVFKERPRPDEVAVSDMVGDVRGRHAIIVDDIISTGATLLAAAQIVLRRGARSVSACATHGVFAPGAIEVLAASPLERIVVTNTIPVEPRGRLEVVNVASLFAEAIRRIRGERRQVAVASQVG
;
A
#
# COMPACT_ATOMS: atom_id res chain seq x y z
N MET A 1 24.36 31.24 6.02
CA MET A 1 24.02 31.85 4.72
C MET A 1 22.67 31.28 4.36
N GLN A 2 21.56 32.04 4.46
CA GLN A 2 20.25 31.62 4.03
C GLN A 2 20.23 31.50 2.50
N PRO A 3 19.58 30.47 1.91
CA PRO A 3 19.44 30.39 0.48
C PRO A 3 18.63 31.58 -0.06
N PRO A 4 18.88 32.03 -1.30
CA PRO A 4 18.16 33.16 -1.89
C PRO A 4 16.68 32.82 -2.00
N ASP A 5 15.86 33.82 -1.68
CA ASP A 5 14.39 33.78 -1.65
C ASP A 5 13.76 33.09 -2.87
N GLY A 6 12.88 32.13 -2.64
CA GLY A 6 11.90 31.64 -3.60
C GLY A 6 12.08 30.22 -4.16
N GLN A 7 13.18 29.52 -3.93
CA GLN A 7 13.26 28.09 -4.30
C GLN A 7 12.74 27.21 -3.17
N SER A 8 11.70 26.44 -3.43
CA SER A 8 11.23 25.38 -2.53
C SER A 8 12.40 24.51 -2.09
N SER A 9 12.61 24.38 -0.79
CA SER A 9 13.67 23.51 -0.23
C SER A 9 13.39 22.02 -0.48
N LEU A 10 12.24 21.71 -1.05
CA LEU A 10 11.73 20.36 -1.32
C LEU A 10 12.07 19.90 -2.73
N LEU A 11 12.59 18.70 -2.84
CA LEU A 11 12.74 17.98 -4.10
C LEU A 11 12.02 16.62 -4.01
N VAL A 12 11.18 16.34 -5.01
CA VAL A 12 10.43 15.09 -5.12
C VAL A 12 10.98 14.32 -6.31
N PHE A 13 11.53 13.14 -6.07
CA PHE A 13 12.07 12.27 -7.09
C PHE A 13 11.18 11.02 -7.27
N SER A 14 11.18 10.49 -8.48
CA SER A 14 10.56 9.20 -8.80
C SER A 14 11.63 8.19 -9.17
N GLY A 15 11.54 6.98 -8.63
CA GLY A 15 12.18 5.83 -9.25
C GLY A 15 11.31 5.25 -10.37
N ASN A 16 11.72 4.11 -10.92
CA ASN A 16 11.08 3.49 -12.09
C ASN A 16 9.80 2.72 -11.75
N ALA A 17 9.58 2.36 -10.47
CA ALA A 17 8.52 1.43 -10.10
C ALA A 17 7.10 1.99 -10.29
N ASN A 18 6.88 3.30 -10.06
CA ASN A 18 5.56 3.91 -10.23
C ASN A 18 5.64 5.42 -10.51
N PRO A 19 6.15 5.84 -11.67
CA PRO A 19 6.24 7.26 -12.03
C PRO A 19 4.88 7.96 -12.09
N ALA A 20 3.82 7.23 -12.42
CA ALA A 20 2.47 7.78 -12.47
C ALA A 20 1.98 8.25 -11.10
N LEU A 21 2.17 7.44 -10.05
CA LEU A 21 1.84 7.82 -8.67
C LEU A 21 2.75 8.94 -8.18
N ALA A 22 4.07 8.86 -8.46
CA ALA A 22 5.01 9.92 -8.08
C ALA A 22 4.62 11.27 -8.68
N GLY A 23 4.27 11.31 -9.97
CA GLY A 23 3.77 12.51 -10.64
C GLY A 23 2.42 13.00 -10.08
N ALA A 24 1.53 12.08 -9.67
CA ALA A 24 0.29 12.45 -9.02
C ALA A 24 0.53 13.09 -7.63
N ILE A 25 1.44 12.52 -6.83
CA ILE A 25 1.83 13.08 -5.53
C ILE A 25 2.44 14.47 -5.70
N ALA A 26 3.36 14.65 -6.67
CA ALA A 26 3.99 15.94 -6.94
C ALA A 26 2.93 17.00 -7.33
N ARG A 27 1.98 16.67 -8.21
CA ARG A 27 0.87 17.57 -8.58
C ARG A 27 -0.01 17.96 -7.39
N GLU A 28 -0.34 17.01 -6.52
CA GLU A 28 -1.08 17.30 -5.28
C GLU A 28 -0.33 18.30 -4.37
N MET A 29 0.97 18.39 -4.52
CA MET A 29 1.85 19.28 -3.75
C MET A 29 2.18 20.59 -4.48
N ASP A 30 1.57 20.84 -5.64
CA ASP A 30 1.91 21.96 -6.52
C ASP A 30 3.41 22.00 -6.88
N ALA A 31 4.03 20.81 -7.02
CA ALA A 31 5.44 20.63 -7.34
C ALA A 31 5.64 19.84 -8.64
N ALA A 32 6.82 20.00 -9.24
CA ALA A 32 7.30 19.13 -10.31
C ALA A 32 8.20 18.01 -9.75
N LEU A 33 8.30 16.92 -10.50
CA LEU A 33 9.32 15.91 -10.21
C LEU A 33 10.70 16.47 -10.57
N ALA A 34 11.65 16.29 -9.66
CA ALA A 34 13.05 16.62 -9.86
C ALA A 34 13.72 15.62 -10.81
N ALA A 35 14.75 16.08 -11.50
CA ALA A 35 15.40 15.35 -12.58
C ALA A 35 16.40 14.30 -12.06
N ILE A 36 16.13 13.05 -12.39
CA ILE A 36 16.96 11.88 -12.11
C ILE A 36 16.90 10.91 -13.29
N THR A 37 18.02 10.24 -13.56
CA THR A 37 18.05 9.10 -14.47
C THR A 37 18.32 7.83 -13.67
N VAL A 38 17.42 6.86 -13.78
CA VAL A 38 17.59 5.50 -13.26
C VAL A 38 17.52 4.56 -14.45
N SER A 39 18.65 3.94 -14.79
CA SER A 39 18.80 3.08 -15.98
C SER A 39 19.47 1.77 -15.61
N THR A 40 19.47 0.82 -16.53
CA THR A 40 20.09 -0.50 -16.35
C THR A 40 21.18 -0.68 -17.41
N PHE A 41 22.38 -1.04 -16.98
CA PHE A 41 23.45 -1.45 -17.89
C PHE A 41 23.11 -2.78 -18.59
N ARG A 42 23.84 -3.11 -19.67
CA ARG A 42 23.59 -4.33 -20.44
C ARG A 42 23.82 -5.62 -19.65
N ASP A 43 24.63 -5.56 -18.62
CA ASP A 43 24.91 -6.66 -17.67
C ASP A 43 23.89 -6.79 -16.54
N GLY A 44 22.93 -5.84 -16.48
CA GLY A 44 21.84 -5.86 -15.49
C GLY A 44 22.06 -4.97 -14.25
N GLU A 45 23.22 -4.32 -14.13
CA GLU A 45 23.45 -3.40 -13.01
C GLU A 45 22.65 -2.10 -13.18
N THR A 46 22.16 -1.56 -12.08
CA THR A 46 21.43 -0.28 -12.06
C THR A 46 22.37 0.89 -11.96
N GLN A 47 22.18 1.89 -12.80
CA GLN A 47 22.84 3.19 -12.78
C GLN A 47 21.86 4.26 -12.31
N VAL A 48 22.31 5.13 -11.39
CA VAL A 48 21.57 6.30 -10.93
C VAL A 48 22.39 7.56 -11.18
N VAL A 49 21.78 8.56 -11.82
CA VAL A 49 22.37 9.90 -12.01
C VAL A 49 21.38 10.96 -11.57
N VAL A 50 21.70 11.70 -10.53
CA VAL A 50 20.92 12.84 -10.05
C VAL A 50 21.35 14.09 -10.82
N HIS A 51 20.39 14.80 -11.43
CA HIS A 51 20.68 15.98 -12.27
C HIS A 51 20.42 17.29 -11.51
N ASP A 52 19.44 17.30 -10.60
CA ASP A 52 19.15 18.47 -9.79
C ASP A 52 20.11 18.57 -8.59
N ASP A 53 20.41 19.80 -8.19
CA ASP A 53 21.23 20.04 -6.99
C ASP A 53 20.41 19.71 -5.73
N VAL A 54 20.84 18.70 -4.99
CA VAL A 54 20.21 18.24 -3.75
C VAL A 54 20.95 18.72 -2.49
N ALA A 55 22.06 19.43 -2.63
CA ALA A 55 22.87 19.83 -1.49
C ALA A 55 22.05 20.71 -0.51
N SER A 56 22.07 20.32 0.76
CA SER A 56 21.32 20.98 1.85
C SER A 56 19.79 21.05 1.64
N ARG A 57 19.23 20.14 0.83
CA ARG A 57 17.80 20.07 0.56
C ARG A 57 17.11 18.87 1.22
N ASP A 58 15.79 19.00 1.40
CA ASP A 58 14.91 17.89 1.78
C ASP A 58 14.49 17.11 0.54
N VAL A 59 14.93 15.87 0.45
CA VAL A 59 14.66 14.96 -0.67
C VAL A 59 13.60 13.94 -0.26
N PHE A 60 12.59 13.79 -1.11
CA PHE A 60 11.58 12.73 -1.03
C PHE A 60 11.67 11.88 -2.28
N VAL A 61 11.99 10.59 -2.12
CA VAL A 61 12.06 9.65 -3.24
C VAL A 61 10.89 8.68 -3.17
N ILE A 62 10.07 8.68 -4.23
CA ILE A 62 8.87 7.83 -4.32
C ILE A 62 9.22 6.60 -5.14
N GLN A 63 9.27 5.43 -4.46
CA GLN A 63 9.59 4.15 -5.06
C GLN A 63 8.93 3.02 -4.29
N PRO A 64 7.78 2.50 -4.73
CA PRO A 64 7.26 1.24 -4.22
C PRO A 64 8.25 0.12 -4.56
N THR A 65 8.49 -0.78 -3.61
CA THR A 65 9.36 -1.95 -3.84
C THR A 65 8.52 -3.15 -4.30
N CYS A 66 7.67 -2.90 -5.32
CA CYS A 66 6.81 -3.89 -5.97
C CYS A 66 7.58 -4.72 -7.03
N PRO A 67 6.97 -5.75 -7.62
CA PRO A 67 7.62 -6.52 -8.70
C PRO A 67 8.08 -5.65 -9.88
N PRO A 68 9.30 -5.92 -10.39
CA PRO A 68 10.33 -6.85 -9.92
C PRO A 68 11.02 -6.35 -8.63
N VAL A 69 10.69 -7.01 -7.49
CA VAL A 69 10.96 -6.51 -6.13
C VAL A 69 12.44 -6.21 -5.88
N ASN A 70 13.33 -7.11 -6.27
CA ASN A 70 14.78 -6.95 -6.01
C ASN A 70 15.36 -5.78 -6.80
N GLN A 71 14.91 -5.59 -8.05
CA GLN A 71 15.35 -4.46 -8.87
C GLN A 71 14.91 -3.13 -8.24
N HIS A 72 13.62 -2.97 -7.95
CA HIS A 72 13.09 -1.72 -7.40
C HIS A 72 13.65 -1.42 -5.99
N LEU A 73 13.94 -2.47 -5.20
CA LEU A 73 14.62 -2.28 -3.92
C LEU A 73 16.05 -1.75 -4.13
N VAL A 74 16.83 -2.37 -5.02
CA VAL A 74 18.21 -1.94 -5.30
C VAL A 74 18.23 -0.54 -5.91
N GLU A 75 17.33 -0.20 -6.84
CA GLU A 75 17.15 1.16 -7.36
C GLU A 75 16.96 2.17 -6.21
N LEU A 76 16.05 1.88 -5.27
CA LEU A 76 15.81 2.76 -4.13
C LEU A 76 17.06 2.95 -3.27
N LEU A 77 17.78 1.88 -2.96
CA LEU A 77 19.01 1.95 -2.15
C LEU A 77 20.08 2.80 -2.84
N LEU A 78 20.26 2.64 -4.14
CA LEU A 78 21.22 3.42 -4.94
C LEU A 78 20.82 4.90 -5.03
N MET A 79 19.52 5.21 -5.18
CA MET A 79 19.05 6.60 -5.15
C MET A 79 19.32 7.25 -3.80
N LEU A 80 19.03 6.56 -2.69
CA LEU A 80 19.29 7.08 -1.34
C LEU A 80 20.78 7.35 -1.11
N ASP A 81 21.68 6.44 -1.53
CA ASP A 81 23.11 6.64 -1.42
C ASP A 81 23.60 7.80 -2.30
N ALA A 82 23.06 7.95 -3.51
CA ALA A 82 23.38 9.06 -4.40
C ALA A 82 22.99 10.41 -3.77
N PHE A 83 21.79 10.55 -3.21
CA PHE A 83 21.35 11.77 -2.53
C PHE A 83 22.20 12.09 -1.31
N ARG A 84 22.50 11.08 -0.48
CA ARG A 84 23.38 11.24 0.68
C ARG A 84 24.78 11.74 0.28
N ARG A 85 25.39 11.14 -0.75
CA ARG A 85 26.72 11.54 -1.26
C ARG A 85 26.72 12.92 -1.89
N ALA A 86 25.60 13.30 -2.52
CA ALA A 86 25.43 14.64 -3.08
C ALA A 86 25.08 15.71 -2.01
N GLY A 87 25.07 15.36 -0.72
CA GLY A 87 24.93 16.31 0.37
C GLY A 87 23.49 16.72 0.69
N ALA A 88 22.48 15.89 0.34
CA ALA A 88 21.11 16.12 0.77
C ALA A 88 21.03 16.25 2.31
N GLN A 89 20.23 17.19 2.81
CA GLN A 89 20.06 17.41 4.25
C GLN A 89 19.28 16.27 4.89
N ARG A 90 18.19 15.86 4.27
CA ARG A 90 17.34 14.73 4.68
C ARG A 90 16.87 13.96 3.44
N CYS A 91 16.84 12.63 3.54
CA CYS A 91 16.31 11.76 2.50
C CYS A 91 15.13 10.95 3.07
N THR A 92 13.92 11.26 2.65
CA THR A 92 12.73 10.49 3.03
C THR A 92 12.41 9.48 1.95
N ALA A 93 12.45 8.19 2.30
CA ALA A 93 12.00 7.11 1.43
C ALA A 93 10.48 6.98 1.50
N VAL A 94 9.78 7.34 0.43
CA VAL A 94 8.33 7.17 0.29
C VAL A 94 8.09 5.89 -0.48
N ILE A 95 7.63 4.85 0.23
CA ILE A 95 7.51 3.47 -0.24
C ILE A 95 6.02 3.06 -0.21
N PRO A 96 5.23 3.40 -1.24
CA PRO A 96 3.79 3.10 -1.27
C PRO A 96 3.45 1.63 -1.05
N TYR A 97 4.27 0.72 -1.56
CA TYR A 97 4.24 -0.71 -1.26
C TYR A 97 5.60 -1.17 -0.77
N TYR A 98 5.63 -1.72 0.46
CA TYR A 98 6.84 -2.24 1.08
C TYR A 98 7.01 -3.72 0.75
N GLY A 99 7.89 -4.02 -0.18
CA GLY A 99 8.24 -5.40 -0.55
C GLY A 99 8.85 -6.15 0.65
N TYR A 100 8.73 -7.47 0.63
CA TYR A 100 9.12 -8.35 1.74
C TYR A 100 8.28 -8.20 3.02
N SER A 101 7.26 -7.34 3.08
CA SER A 101 6.39 -7.17 4.26
C SER A 101 5.75 -8.47 4.74
N ARG A 102 5.54 -9.44 3.85
CA ARG A 102 4.98 -10.76 4.17
C ARG A 102 5.98 -11.72 4.85
N GLN A 103 7.24 -11.30 5.00
CA GLN A 103 8.31 -12.04 5.68
C GLN A 103 8.71 -11.31 6.97
N GLU A 104 7.71 -10.99 7.80
CA GLU A 104 7.86 -10.25 9.04
C GLU A 104 8.24 -11.13 10.24
N LYS A 105 8.15 -12.44 10.06
CA LYS A 105 8.50 -13.42 11.07
C LYS A 105 9.06 -14.67 10.42
N ARG A 106 9.74 -15.48 11.21
CA ARG A 106 10.19 -16.82 10.82
C ARG A 106 9.07 -17.82 11.06
N THR A 107 8.85 -18.72 10.13
CA THR A 107 8.01 -19.90 10.27
C THR A 107 8.85 -21.12 10.64
N THR A 108 10.13 -21.10 10.27
CA THR A 108 11.15 -22.07 10.70
C THR A 108 12.39 -21.36 11.26
N PRO A 109 13.21 -22.01 12.12
CA PRO A 109 14.39 -21.39 12.73
C PRO A 109 15.44 -20.86 11.73
N GLN A 110 15.51 -21.42 10.53
CA GLN A 110 16.51 -21.11 9.50
C GLN A 110 16.08 -19.98 8.56
N GLU A 111 14.85 -19.51 8.65
CA GLU A 111 14.35 -18.42 7.80
C GLU A 111 14.87 -17.04 8.25
N PRO A 112 15.11 -16.12 7.33
CA PRO A 112 15.38 -14.73 7.66
C PRO A 112 14.10 -14.00 8.11
N ILE A 113 14.26 -12.81 8.71
CA ILE A 113 13.20 -11.80 8.83
C ILE A 113 13.50 -10.74 7.77
N SER A 114 13.09 -11.00 6.52
CA SER A 114 13.47 -10.17 5.37
C SER A 114 12.95 -8.75 5.47
N ALA A 115 11.78 -8.56 6.08
CA ALA A 115 11.22 -7.22 6.30
C ALA A 115 12.11 -6.36 7.20
N LYS A 116 12.71 -6.91 8.28
CA LYS A 116 13.68 -6.19 9.12
C LYS A 116 14.99 -5.93 8.39
N LEU A 117 15.47 -6.89 7.60
CA LEU A 117 16.68 -6.69 6.79
C LEU A 117 16.53 -5.51 5.84
N VAL A 118 15.40 -5.42 5.12
CA VAL A 118 15.12 -4.29 4.21
C VAL A 118 15.07 -2.97 4.97
N ALA A 119 14.43 -2.91 6.14
CA ALA A 119 14.41 -1.71 6.97
C ALA A 119 15.82 -1.24 7.36
N ASN A 120 16.71 -2.17 7.72
CA ASN A 120 18.12 -1.86 8.02
C ASN A 120 18.87 -1.37 6.78
N LEU A 121 18.65 -1.97 5.61
CA LEU A 121 19.30 -1.54 4.36
C LEU A 121 18.91 -0.11 3.98
N LEU A 122 17.65 0.29 4.17
CA LEU A 122 17.21 1.67 3.94
C LEU A 122 17.96 2.66 4.82
N ALA A 123 18.13 2.34 6.11
CA ALA A 123 18.89 3.18 7.04
C ALA A 123 20.36 3.31 6.61
N VAL A 124 21.01 2.20 6.28
CA VAL A 124 22.43 2.18 5.83
C VAL A 124 22.61 2.93 4.51
N ALA A 125 21.65 2.82 3.59
CA ALA A 125 21.68 3.53 2.30
C ALA A 125 21.55 5.04 2.45
N GLY A 126 21.01 5.55 3.57
CA GLY A 126 20.95 6.98 3.85
C GLY A 126 19.54 7.55 4.01
N ALA A 127 18.51 6.68 4.12
CA ALA A 127 17.20 7.17 4.51
C ALA A 127 17.26 7.77 5.91
N SER A 128 16.68 8.95 6.10
CA SER A 128 16.50 9.60 7.41
C SER A 128 15.09 9.36 7.97
N GLN A 129 14.15 8.98 7.12
CA GLN A 129 12.77 8.70 7.46
C GLN A 129 12.12 7.81 6.39
N VAL A 130 11.10 7.05 6.76
CA VAL A 130 10.31 6.22 5.84
C VAL A 130 8.84 6.63 5.91
N VAL A 131 8.18 6.69 4.75
CA VAL A 131 6.72 6.80 4.63
C VAL A 131 6.25 5.56 3.87
N THR A 132 5.32 4.82 4.42
CA THR A 132 4.75 3.63 3.75
C THR A 132 3.26 3.51 4.02
N MET A 133 2.61 2.58 3.32
CA MET A 133 1.17 2.36 3.46
C MET A 133 0.87 0.88 3.75
N ASP A 134 -0.03 0.63 4.70
CA ASP A 134 -0.62 -0.67 5.05
C ASP A 134 0.40 -1.84 5.09
N LEU A 135 1.33 -1.78 6.04
CA LEU A 135 2.20 -2.91 6.35
C LEU A 135 1.36 -4.14 6.76
N THR A 136 1.78 -5.32 6.34
CA THR A 136 1.07 -6.60 6.57
C THR A 136 0.81 -6.86 8.07
N ALA A 137 1.71 -6.41 8.94
CA ALA A 137 1.54 -6.49 10.39
C ALA A 137 1.93 -5.18 11.05
N GLY A 138 1.10 -4.65 11.96
CA GLY A 138 1.38 -3.40 12.69
C GLY A 138 2.67 -3.48 13.52
N ALA A 139 3.06 -4.67 14.00
CA ALA A 139 4.32 -4.87 14.72
C ALA A 139 5.57 -4.53 13.88
N MET A 140 5.45 -4.50 12.54
CA MET A 140 6.55 -4.12 11.65
C MET A 140 6.98 -2.65 11.83
N GLU A 141 6.15 -1.78 12.39
CA GLU A 141 6.56 -0.42 12.74
C GLU A 141 7.81 -0.42 13.63
N GLY A 142 7.93 -1.40 14.54
CA GLY A 142 9.10 -1.61 15.39
C GLY A 142 10.35 -2.15 14.66
N PHE A 143 10.28 -2.45 13.37
CA PHE A 143 11.45 -2.88 12.58
C PHE A 143 12.28 -1.71 12.10
N PHE A 144 11.71 -0.51 12.07
CA PHE A 144 12.40 0.66 11.59
C PHE A 144 13.09 1.37 12.75
N ASP A 145 14.42 1.46 12.66
CA ASP A 145 15.23 2.27 13.57
C ASP A 145 15.23 3.76 13.14
N LEU A 146 14.47 4.09 12.12
CA LEU A 146 14.19 5.41 11.57
C LEU A 146 12.76 5.85 11.90
N PRO A 147 12.47 7.15 11.97
CA PRO A 147 11.11 7.64 12.01
C PRO A 147 10.28 7.05 10.86
N LEU A 148 9.12 6.50 11.19
CA LEU A 148 8.19 5.91 10.23
C LEU A 148 6.87 6.67 10.25
N VAL A 149 6.36 7.01 9.06
CA VAL A 149 4.98 7.43 8.86
C VAL A 149 4.24 6.27 8.17
N HIS A 150 3.37 5.60 8.93
CA HIS A 150 2.55 4.50 8.45
C HIS A 150 1.17 5.03 8.07
N LEU A 151 0.87 5.04 6.77
CA LEU A 151 -0.40 5.49 6.21
C LEU A 151 -1.37 4.31 6.06
N HIS A 152 -2.67 4.63 6.05
CA HIS A 152 -3.72 3.65 5.87
C HIS A 152 -4.61 4.05 4.70
N ALA A 153 -4.80 3.13 3.73
CA ALA A 153 -5.64 3.34 2.56
C ALA A 153 -7.12 3.11 2.83
N LEU A 154 -7.46 2.55 3.99
CA LEU A 154 -8.82 2.13 4.32
C LEU A 154 -9.89 3.20 4.09
N PRO A 155 -9.69 4.50 4.43
CA PRO A 155 -10.67 5.55 4.14
C PRO A 155 -10.92 5.75 2.64
N VAL A 156 -9.87 5.65 1.80
CA VAL A 156 -9.99 5.79 0.35
C VAL A 156 -10.70 4.58 -0.26
N LEU A 157 -10.37 3.36 0.21
CA LEU A 157 -11.06 2.15 -0.18
C LEU A 157 -12.54 2.19 0.23
N ALA A 158 -12.84 2.65 1.45
CA ALA A 158 -14.21 2.82 1.93
C ALA A 158 -15.00 3.80 1.06
N GLY A 159 -14.37 4.87 0.59
CA GLY A 159 -14.98 5.83 -0.34
C GLY A 159 -15.47 5.19 -1.64
N ALA A 160 -14.80 4.15 -2.14
CA ALA A 160 -15.25 3.42 -3.32
C ALA A 160 -16.54 2.61 -3.08
N PHE A 161 -16.91 2.38 -1.84
CA PHE A 161 -18.16 1.70 -1.43
C PHE A 161 -19.15 2.66 -0.75
N ALA A 162 -18.98 3.98 -0.94
CA ALA A 162 -19.91 4.95 -0.40
C ALA A 162 -21.32 4.73 -0.95
N GLY A 163 -22.34 4.87 -0.08
CA GLY A 163 -23.74 4.74 -0.47
C GLY A 163 -24.29 3.31 -0.48
N VAL A 164 -23.53 2.30 -0.06
CA VAL A 164 -24.09 0.95 0.16
C VAL A 164 -25.09 0.97 1.32
N ASP A 165 -26.22 0.26 1.16
CA ASP A 165 -27.21 0.15 2.23
C ASP A 165 -26.68 -0.76 3.36
N PRO A 166 -26.53 -0.25 4.59
CA PRO A 166 -26.00 -1.03 5.73
C PRO A 166 -26.83 -2.29 6.05
N ASN A 167 -28.12 -2.31 5.66
CA ASN A 167 -28.99 -3.44 5.93
C ASN A 167 -28.81 -4.58 4.93
N THR A 168 -28.25 -4.30 3.77
CA THR A 168 -28.08 -5.26 2.66
C THR A 168 -26.63 -5.66 2.41
N VAL A 169 -25.69 -5.15 3.19
CA VAL A 169 -24.27 -5.43 3.07
C VAL A 169 -23.76 -6.25 4.27
N ALA A 170 -22.71 -7.05 4.06
CA ALA A 170 -21.90 -7.68 5.10
C ALA A 170 -20.41 -7.46 4.77
N ILE A 171 -19.59 -7.23 5.79
CA ILE A 171 -18.15 -7.09 5.63
C ILE A 171 -17.49 -8.42 6.00
N VAL A 172 -16.49 -8.87 5.23
CA VAL A 172 -15.88 -10.18 5.42
C VAL A 172 -14.37 -10.08 5.49
N ALA A 173 -13.80 -10.65 6.56
CA ALA A 173 -12.38 -10.91 6.66
C ALA A 173 -12.08 -12.26 5.97
N PRO A 174 -11.15 -12.32 4.99
CA PRO A 174 -10.83 -13.56 4.29
C PRO A 174 -10.03 -14.55 5.14
N ASP A 175 -9.48 -14.09 6.26
CA ASP A 175 -8.81 -14.89 7.30
C ASP A 175 -8.81 -14.17 8.65
N LEU A 176 -8.25 -14.82 9.69
CA LEU A 176 -8.19 -14.27 11.05
C LEU A 176 -7.29 -13.03 11.15
N GLY A 177 -6.28 -12.90 10.31
CA GLY A 177 -5.37 -11.76 10.29
C GLY A 177 -6.05 -10.46 9.81
N ALA A 178 -7.07 -10.59 8.96
CA ALA A 178 -7.80 -9.45 8.38
C ALA A 178 -8.96 -8.93 9.25
N VAL A 179 -9.27 -9.56 10.39
CA VAL A 179 -10.46 -9.23 11.21
C VAL A 179 -10.48 -7.76 11.63
N LYS A 180 -9.40 -7.25 12.20
CA LYS A 180 -9.33 -5.85 12.63
C LYS A 180 -9.51 -4.85 11.47
N ARG A 181 -9.02 -5.23 10.29
CA ARG A 181 -9.18 -4.41 9.07
C ARG A 181 -10.62 -4.42 8.60
N ALA A 182 -11.27 -5.58 8.60
CA ALA A 182 -12.68 -5.71 8.24
C ALA A 182 -13.58 -4.93 9.20
N GLU A 183 -13.32 -4.97 10.52
CA GLU A 183 -14.03 -4.17 11.51
C GLU A 183 -13.84 -2.66 11.28
N ALA A 184 -12.61 -2.22 11.05
CA ALA A 184 -12.32 -0.81 10.76
C ALA A 184 -13.00 -0.36 9.45
N PHE A 185 -13.03 -1.18 8.41
CA PHE A 185 -13.73 -0.91 7.17
C PHE A 185 -15.25 -0.84 7.38
N GLN A 186 -15.81 -1.77 8.15
CA GLN A 186 -17.22 -1.78 8.53
C GLN A 186 -17.63 -0.46 9.19
N GLN A 187 -16.83 0.06 10.12
CA GLN A 187 -17.11 1.35 10.77
C GLN A 187 -17.16 2.53 9.79
N LEU A 188 -16.39 2.48 8.70
CA LEU A 188 -16.35 3.54 7.69
C LEU A 188 -17.47 3.44 6.67
N VAL A 189 -17.86 2.22 6.27
CA VAL A 189 -18.81 1.98 5.16
C VAL A 189 -20.22 1.75 5.66
N ALA A 190 -20.36 0.89 6.67
CA ALA A 190 -21.65 0.41 7.15
C ALA A 190 -21.57 -0.02 8.63
N PRO A 191 -21.56 0.88 9.61
CA PRO A 191 -21.30 0.57 11.03
C PRO A 191 -22.19 -0.49 11.66
N ARG A 192 -23.37 -0.75 11.07
CA ARG A 192 -24.34 -1.76 11.54
C ARG A 192 -24.33 -3.06 10.75
N ALA A 193 -23.52 -3.14 9.69
CA ALA A 193 -23.40 -4.36 8.90
C ALA A 193 -22.76 -5.49 9.72
N PRO A 194 -23.18 -6.75 9.54
CA PRO A 194 -22.48 -7.86 10.18
C PRO A 194 -21.08 -8.03 9.62
N VAL A 195 -20.14 -8.45 10.49
CA VAL A 195 -18.80 -8.86 10.11
C VAL A 195 -18.73 -10.37 10.09
N GLY A 196 -18.29 -10.92 8.97
CA GLY A 196 -18.01 -12.35 8.80
C GLY A 196 -16.50 -12.59 8.76
N VAL A 197 -16.09 -13.78 9.17
CA VAL A 197 -14.70 -14.21 9.16
C VAL A 197 -14.60 -15.59 8.54
N VAL A 198 -13.77 -15.71 7.51
CA VAL A 198 -13.42 -17.00 6.91
C VAL A 198 -12.23 -17.59 7.65
N PHE A 199 -12.25 -18.87 7.92
CA PHE A 199 -11.16 -19.60 8.59
C PHE A 199 -10.97 -20.97 7.98
N LYS A 200 -9.77 -21.53 8.18
CA LYS A 200 -9.44 -22.89 7.77
C LYS A 200 -9.50 -23.76 9.01
N GLU A 201 -10.36 -24.75 8.99
CA GLU A 201 -10.45 -25.77 10.03
C GLU A 201 -9.73 -27.04 9.54
N ARG A 202 -8.82 -27.57 10.36
CA ARG A 202 -8.21 -28.90 10.18
C ARG A 202 -8.72 -29.76 11.31
N PRO A 203 -9.73 -30.61 11.08
CA PRO A 203 -10.30 -31.45 12.14
C PRO A 203 -9.27 -32.43 12.72
N ARG A 204 -8.29 -32.88 11.88
CA ARG A 204 -7.16 -33.75 12.28
C ARG A 204 -5.95 -33.48 11.37
N PRO A 205 -4.71 -33.86 11.83
CA PRO A 205 -3.48 -33.62 11.06
C PRO A 205 -3.49 -34.15 9.63
N ASP A 206 -4.16 -35.26 9.38
CA ASP A 206 -4.21 -35.97 8.08
C ASP A 206 -5.52 -35.73 7.30
N GLU A 207 -6.41 -34.86 7.79
CA GLU A 207 -7.67 -34.55 7.11
C GLU A 207 -7.55 -33.30 6.24
N VAL A 208 -8.34 -33.26 5.16
CA VAL A 208 -8.42 -32.10 4.25
C VAL A 208 -8.90 -30.88 5.02
N ALA A 209 -8.18 -29.77 4.90
CA ALA A 209 -8.59 -28.51 5.52
C ALA A 209 -9.96 -28.07 4.98
N VAL A 210 -10.96 -28.01 5.84
CA VAL A 210 -12.27 -27.44 5.52
C VAL A 210 -12.20 -25.94 5.79
N SER A 211 -12.54 -25.16 4.81
CA SER A 211 -12.70 -23.72 5.01
C SER A 211 -14.17 -23.39 5.25
N ASP A 212 -14.44 -22.73 6.34
CA ASP A 212 -15.77 -22.31 6.74
C ASP A 212 -15.78 -20.84 7.20
N MET A 213 -16.92 -20.31 7.59
CA MET A 213 -17.03 -18.94 8.08
C MET A 213 -17.99 -18.80 9.27
N VAL A 214 -17.72 -17.79 10.08
CA VAL A 214 -18.64 -17.27 11.12
C VAL A 214 -19.15 -15.91 10.67
N GLY A 215 -20.37 -15.56 11.05
CA GLY A 215 -21.06 -14.32 10.70
C GLY A 215 -22.19 -14.54 9.69
N ASP A 216 -23.14 -13.60 9.67
CA ASP A 216 -24.31 -13.68 8.80
C ASP A 216 -24.13 -12.88 7.51
N VAL A 217 -24.06 -13.61 6.38
CA VAL A 217 -23.95 -13.02 5.03
C VAL A 217 -25.19 -13.32 4.17
N ARG A 218 -26.17 -14.04 4.70
CA ARG A 218 -27.31 -14.56 3.95
C ARG A 218 -28.16 -13.43 3.35
N GLY A 219 -28.37 -13.49 2.04
CA GLY A 219 -29.12 -12.50 1.27
C GLY A 219 -28.43 -11.14 1.12
N ARG A 220 -27.22 -10.98 1.62
CA ARG A 220 -26.46 -9.72 1.61
C ARG A 220 -25.45 -9.66 0.47
N HIS A 221 -25.08 -8.44 0.09
CA HIS A 221 -23.86 -8.20 -0.70
C HIS A 221 -22.66 -8.23 0.23
N ALA A 222 -21.74 -9.16 0.04
CA ALA A 222 -20.56 -9.29 0.87
C ALA A 222 -19.38 -8.51 0.28
N ILE A 223 -18.67 -7.76 1.12
CA ILE A 223 -17.43 -7.05 0.74
C ILE A 223 -16.28 -7.70 1.50
N ILE A 224 -15.39 -8.39 0.80
CA ILE A 224 -14.18 -8.98 1.36
C ILE A 224 -13.09 -7.91 1.41
N VAL A 225 -12.45 -7.75 2.59
CA VAL A 225 -11.45 -6.70 2.83
C VAL A 225 -10.11 -7.32 3.23
N ASP A 226 -9.06 -7.01 2.48
CA ASP A 226 -7.70 -7.51 2.72
C ASP A 226 -6.65 -6.39 2.61
N ASP A 227 -5.36 -6.68 2.89
CA ASP A 227 -4.23 -5.76 2.61
C ASP A 227 -3.65 -5.99 1.22
N ILE A 228 -3.51 -7.23 0.81
CA ILE A 228 -2.80 -7.63 -0.41
C ILE A 228 -3.61 -8.65 -1.21
N ILE A 229 -3.75 -8.41 -2.50
CA ILE A 229 -4.14 -9.42 -3.48
C ILE A 229 -2.89 -9.83 -4.26
N SER A 230 -2.37 -11.04 -3.99
CA SER A 230 -1.22 -11.60 -4.70
C SER A 230 -1.68 -12.58 -5.78
N THR A 231 -1.83 -13.86 -5.48
CA THR A 231 -2.32 -14.87 -6.45
C THR A 231 -3.84 -14.82 -6.64
N GLY A 232 -4.57 -14.16 -5.74
CA GLY A 232 -6.03 -14.17 -5.69
C GLY A 232 -6.65 -15.43 -5.05
N ALA A 233 -5.84 -16.44 -4.71
CA ALA A 233 -6.36 -17.72 -4.23
C ALA A 233 -7.15 -17.60 -2.91
N THR A 234 -6.63 -16.83 -1.95
CA THR A 234 -7.33 -16.56 -0.67
C THR A 234 -8.67 -15.88 -0.92
N LEU A 235 -8.67 -14.85 -1.76
CA LEU A 235 -9.86 -14.09 -2.09
C LEU A 235 -10.90 -14.93 -2.82
N LEU A 236 -10.47 -15.76 -3.79
CA LEU A 236 -11.36 -16.67 -4.51
C LEU A 236 -11.99 -17.71 -3.56
N ALA A 237 -11.18 -18.32 -2.70
CA ALA A 237 -11.67 -19.29 -1.71
C ALA A 237 -12.70 -18.65 -0.76
N ALA A 238 -12.40 -17.44 -0.24
CA ALA A 238 -13.31 -16.69 0.61
C ALA A 238 -14.63 -16.37 -0.12
N ALA A 239 -14.57 -15.88 -1.37
CA ALA A 239 -15.75 -15.56 -2.16
C ALA A 239 -16.65 -16.79 -2.39
N GLN A 240 -16.07 -17.95 -2.67
CA GLN A 240 -16.82 -19.20 -2.83
C GLN A 240 -17.53 -19.64 -1.52
N ILE A 241 -16.84 -19.49 -0.37
CA ILE A 241 -17.42 -19.81 0.94
C ILE A 241 -18.60 -18.88 1.24
N VAL A 242 -18.40 -17.59 1.07
CA VAL A 242 -19.40 -16.55 1.31
C VAL A 242 -20.65 -16.78 0.47
N LEU A 243 -20.52 -17.14 -0.81
CA LEU A 243 -21.63 -17.48 -1.68
C LEU A 243 -22.33 -18.78 -1.24
N ARG A 244 -21.58 -19.83 -0.87
CA ARG A 244 -22.17 -21.07 -0.33
C ARG A 244 -22.96 -20.84 0.96
N ARG A 245 -22.57 -19.84 1.75
CA ARG A 245 -23.28 -19.41 2.97
C ARG A 245 -24.49 -18.51 2.70
N GLY A 246 -24.81 -18.30 1.41
CA GLY A 246 -26.04 -17.66 0.97
C GLY A 246 -25.91 -16.15 0.76
N ALA A 247 -24.73 -15.59 0.62
CA ALA A 247 -24.58 -14.21 0.16
C ALA A 247 -25.18 -14.06 -1.25
N ARG A 248 -25.80 -12.92 -1.51
CA ARG A 248 -26.41 -12.61 -2.81
C ARG A 248 -25.35 -12.35 -3.88
N SER A 249 -24.29 -11.66 -3.51
CA SER A 249 -23.17 -11.30 -4.37
C SER A 249 -21.94 -10.96 -3.54
N VAL A 250 -20.78 -10.89 -4.18
CA VAL A 250 -19.49 -10.66 -3.49
C VAL A 250 -18.65 -9.66 -4.27
N SER A 251 -18.13 -8.66 -3.55
CA SER A 251 -17.07 -7.76 -4.01
C SER A 251 -15.85 -7.87 -3.09
N ALA A 252 -14.73 -7.32 -3.51
CA ALA A 252 -13.53 -7.31 -2.70
C ALA A 252 -12.79 -5.98 -2.79
N CYS A 253 -12.04 -5.65 -1.75
CA CYS A 253 -11.04 -4.58 -1.82
C CYS A 253 -9.77 -4.96 -1.08
N ALA A 254 -8.65 -4.40 -1.55
CA ALA A 254 -7.37 -4.51 -0.88
C ALA A 254 -6.51 -3.26 -1.18
N THR A 255 -5.61 -2.94 -0.27
CA THR A 255 -4.68 -1.83 -0.49
C THR A 255 -3.74 -2.13 -1.65
N HIS A 256 -3.11 -3.29 -1.67
CA HIS A 256 -2.05 -3.62 -2.62
C HIS A 256 -2.48 -4.70 -3.62
N GLY A 257 -2.67 -4.30 -4.87
CA GLY A 257 -2.86 -5.23 -5.99
C GLY A 257 -1.51 -5.69 -6.53
N VAL A 258 -0.88 -6.69 -5.89
CA VAL A 258 0.41 -7.23 -6.34
C VAL A 258 0.27 -8.03 -7.62
N PHE A 259 -0.81 -8.77 -7.75
CA PHE A 259 -1.20 -9.58 -8.91
C PHE A 259 -0.06 -10.39 -9.51
N ALA A 260 0.30 -11.48 -8.84
CA ALA A 260 1.25 -12.45 -9.39
C ALA A 260 0.81 -12.89 -10.81
N PRO A 261 1.73 -13.35 -11.66
CA PRO A 261 1.40 -13.78 -13.01
C PRO A 261 0.19 -14.72 -13.07
N GLY A 262 -0.79 -14.42 -13.89
CA GLY A 262 -2.06 -15.16 -14.01
C GLY A 262 -3.16 -14.81 -13.00
N ALA A 263 -2.87 -14.00 -11.97
CA ALA A 263 -3.84 -13.68 -10.92
C ALA A 263 -5.04 -12.88 -11.45
N ILE A 264 -4.82 -11.94 -12.35
CA ILE A 264 -5.90 -11.10 -12.88
C ILE A 264 -6.86 -11.93 -13.72
N GLU A 265 -6.36 -12.89 -14.50
CA GLU A 265 -7.17 -13.82 -15.30
C GLU A 265 -8.02 -14.71 -14.40
N VAL A 266 -7.45 -15.24 -13.32
CA VAL A 266 -8.16 -16.02 -12.29
C VAL A 266 -9.28 -15.19 -11.65
N LEU A 267 -8.98 -13.95 -11.28
CA LEU A 267 -9.94 -13.05 -10.66
C LEU A 267 -11.03 -12.58 -11.64
N ALA A 268 -10.71 -12.38 -12.91
CA ALA A 268 -11.71 -12.07 -13.95
C ALA A 268 -12.70 -13.20 -14.17
N ALA A 269 -12.28 -14.46 -14.01
CA ALA A 269 -13.15 -15.64 -14.09
C ALA A 269 -13.84 -15.96 -12.75
N SER A 270 -13.54 -15.24 -11.67
CA SER A 270 -14.11 -15.46 -10.34
C SER A 270 -15.56 -14.97 -10.24
N PRO A 271 -16.31 -15.36 -9.19
CA PRO A 271 -17.65 -14.86 -8.95
C PRO A 271 -17.70 -13.44 -8.35
N LEU A 272 -16.56 -12.76 -8.21
CA LEU A 272 -16.51 -11.39 -7.70
C LEU A 272 -17.12 -10.41 -8.70
N GLU A 273 -18.07 -9.58 -8.26
CA GLU A 273 -18.68 -8.55 -9.10
C GLU A 273 -17.78 -7.35 -9.29
N ARG A 274 -16.95 -7.02 -8.27
CA ARG A 274 -16.11 -5.86 -8.22
C ARG A 274 -14.87 -6.14 -7.40
N ILE A 275 -13.72 -5.65 -7.84
CA ILE A 275 -12.44 -5.72 -7.12
C ILE A 275 -11.85 -4.31 -7.11
N VAL A 276 -11.62 -3.76 -5.92
CA VAL A 276 -11.06 -2.41 -5.76
C VAL A 276 -9.68 -2.51 -5.12
N VAL A 277 -8.67 -1.94 -5.77
CA VAL A 277 -7.33 -1.79 -5.21
C VAL A 277 -6.85 -0.35 -5.30
N THR A 278 -5.76 -0.03 -4.62
CA THR A 278 -5.14 1.29 -4.77
C THR A 278 -4.06 1.28 -5.85
N ASN A 279 -3.63 2.48 -6.26
CA ASN A 279 -2.49 2.65 -7.15
C ASN A 279 -1.13 2.68 -6.45
N THR A 280 -1.00 2.08 -5.25
CA THR A 280 0.30 1.88 -4.58
C THR A 280 1.28 1.07 -5.40
N ILE A 281 0.76 0.18 -6.24
CA ILE A 281 1.47 -0.62 -7.24
C ILE A 281 0.85 -0.28 -8.60
N PRO A 282 1.63 -0.12 -9.68
CA PRO A 282 1.08 0.12 -11.01
C PRO A 282 0.16 -1.02 -11.44
N VAL A 283 -1.08 -0.71 -11.72
CA VAL A 283 -2.05 -1.64 -12.29
C VAL A 283 -3.07 -0.86 -13.12
N GLU A 284 -3.40 -1.38 -14.28
CA GLU A 284 -4.41 -0.78 -15.15
C GLU A 284 -5.81 -1.28 -14.78
N PRO A 285 -6.80 -0.37 -14.61
CA PRO A 285 -8.19 -0.77 -14.42
C PRO A 285 -8.68 -1.56 -15.64
N ARG A 286 -9.32 -2.70 -15.40
CA ARG A 286 -9.93 -3.49 -16.47
C ARG A 286 -11.08 -4.38 -15.99
N GLY A 287 -12.17 -4.40 -16.73
CA GLY A 287 -13.34 -5.21 -16.39
C GLY A 287 -13.89 -4.87 -15.01
N ARG A 288 -13.77 -5.81 -14.07
CA ARG A 288 -14.24 -5.67 -12.68
C ARG A 288 -13.20 -5.09 -11.73
N LEU A 289 -11.98 -4.87 -12.21
CA LEU A 289 -10.88 -4.31 -11.44
C LEU A 289 -10.88 -2.79 -11.53
N GLU A 290 -11.08 -2.14 -10.41
CA GLU A 290 -11.03 -0.69 -10.23
C GLU A 290 -9.80 -0.29 -9.42
N VAL A 291 -9.26 0.88 -9.71
CA VAL A 291 -8.07 1.40 -9.05
C VAL A 291 -8.39 2.77 -8.46
N VAL A 292 -8.21 2.91 -7.16
CA VAL A 292 -8.37 4.18 -6.44
C VAL A 292 -7.03 4.84 -6.18
N ASN A 293 -7.01 6.17 -6.24
CA ASN A 293 -5.79 6.95 -6.13
C ASN A 293 -5.51 7.33 -4.68
N VAL A 294 -4.27 7.09 -4.21
CA VAL A 294 -3.81 7.42 -2.86
C VAL A 294 -2.81 8.59 -2.82
N ALA A 295 -2.61 9.29 -3.93
CA ALA A 295 -1.62 10.37 -4.02
C ALA A 295 -1.84 11.47 -2.97
N SER A 296 -3.10 11.84 -2.70
CA SER A 296 -3.43 12.86 -1.70
C SER A 296 -2.98 12.49 -0.27
N LEU A 297 -3.06 11.21 0.10
CA LEU A 297 -2.60 10.73 1.42
C LEU A 297 -1.08 10.89 1.57
N PHE A 298 -0.32 10.52 0.53
CA PHE A 298 1.13 10.70 0.52
C PHE A 298 1.52 12.17 0.49
N ALA A 299 0.87 12.98 -0.33
CA ALA A 299 1.11 14.42 -0.39
C ALA A 299 0.86 15.10 0.96
N GLU A 300 -0.22 14.72 1.66
CA GLU A 300 -0.50 15.25 2.99
C GLU A 300 0.57 14.82 4.01
N ALA A 301 1.03 13.56 3.96
CA ALA A 301 2.11 13.08 4.82
C ALA A 301 3.41 13.85 4.59
N ILE A 302 3.79 14.10 3.33
CA ILE A 302 4.98 14.87 2.97
C ILE A 302 4.86 16.32 3.49
N ARG A 303 3.71 16.98 3.33
CA ARG A 303 3.48 18.34 3.87
C ARG A 303 3.61 18.37 5.39
N ARG A 304 3.07 17.37 6.10
CA ARG A 304 3.20 17.26 7.58
C ARG A 304 4.64 17.09 8.03
N ILE A 305 5.42 16.26 7.33
CA ILE A 305 6.85 16.06 7.61
C ILE A 305 7.63 17.37 7.47
N ARG A 306 7.25 18.23 6.52
CA ARG A 306 7.84 19.56 6.32
C ARG A 306 7.34 20.63 7.32
N GLY A 307 6.35 20.32 8.13
CA GLY A 307 5.72 21.30 9.04
C GLY A 307 4.76 22.25 8.34
N GLU A 308 4.38 22.02 7.09
CA GLU A 308 3.36 22.79 6.37
C GLU A 308 1.97 22.41 6.90
N ARG A 309 1.35 23.30 7.67
CA ARG A 309 -0.05 23.14 8.06
C ARG A 309 -0.94 23.52 6.87
N ARG A 310 -1.81 22.59 6.43
CA ARG A 310 -2.92 22.97 5.57
C ARG A 310 -3.78 23.99 6.32
N GLN A 311 -3.90 25.22 5.80
CA GLN A 311 -5.00 26.09 6.22
C GLN A 311 -6.29 25.42 5.74
N VAL A 312 -6.92 24.65 6.62
CA VAL A 312 -8.31 24.27 6.41
C VAL A 312 -9.09 25.57 6.55
N ALA A 313 -9.60 26.07 5.43
CA ALA A 313 -10.59 27.11 5.43
C ALA A 313 -11.78 26.59 6.25
N VAL A 314 -11.85 27.02 7.51
CA VAL A 314 -13.05 26.88 8.32
C VAL A 314 -14.06 27.80 7.64
N ALA A 315 -14.92 27.23 6.81
CA ALA A 315 -16.14 27.92 6.40
C ALA A 315 -16.92 28.16 7.68
N SER A 316 -16.83 29.40 8.17
CA SER A 316 -17.69 29.91 9.22
C SER A 316 -19.13 29.83 8.71
N GLN A 317 -19.85 28.79 9.13
CA GLN A 317 -21.30 28.87 9.14
C GLN A 317 -21.68 29.73 10.37
N VAL A 318 -21.84 31.01 10.09
CA VAL A 318 -22.65 31.92 10.90
C VAL A 318 -23.86 32.24 10.04
N GLY A 319 -25.02 31.88 10.53
CA GLY A 319 -26.31 32.20 9.95
C GLY A 319 -27.38 31.28 10.48
#